data_7fc7736acda24f38613923283d7c0264
#
_entry.id   7fc7736acda24f38613923283d7c0264
#
_cell.length_a   1.000
_cell.length_b   1.000
_cell.length_c   1.000
_cell.angle_alpha   90.00
_cell.angle_beta   90.00
_cell.angle_gamma   90.00
#
_symmetry.space_group_name_H-M   'P 1'
#
loop_
_entity.id
_entity.type
_entity.pdbx_description
1 polymer ?
#
loop_
_entity_poly.entity_id
_entity_poly.type
_entity_poly.pdbx_seq_one_letter_code
_entity_poly.pdbx_strand_id
1 'polypeptide(L)'
;MQDSVDLENNLPEAKELLTEENLKLELSHSGLREIAWIFNDKEIFTEENIQALQLHPKPMVLSETIILLHKIGILNQQNLKIVLSHSELEIVNLMLNTLQEVGIFNQESFEKALSHQKLKPLKLSLYYLQEAGMLTQENFEHVLSEQEITPIALSLRYFQEAGMLTQENFEHVLRHREPVCIVFSLRYFQET
;
A
#
# COMPACT_ATOMS: atom_id res chain seq x y z
N MET A 1 -22.47 9.33 -26.67
CA MET A 1 -21.38 9.81 -27.49
C MET A 1 -21.38 11.34 -27.40
N GLN A 2 -21.22 11.90 -26.19
CA GLN A 2 -21.35 13.37 -25.98
C GLN A 2 -20.65 13.87 -24.69
N ASP A 3 -19.68 13.14 -24.11
CA ASP A 3 -19.02 13.54 -22.85
C ASP A 3 -17.51 13.77 -22.95
N SER A 4 -16.97 13.98 -24.16
CA SER A 4 -15.52 14.15 -24.34
C SER A 4 -15.06 15.59 -24.60
N VAL A 5 -15.96 16.57 -24.58
CA VAL A 5 -15.64 17.96 -25.06
C VAL A 5 -15.38 18.94 -23.92
N ASP A 6 -15.79 18.67 -22.68
CA ASP A 6 -15.63 19.62 -21.56
C ASP A 6 -14.35 19.46 -20.73
N LEU A 7 -13.52 18.44 -21.03
CA LEU A 7 -12.30 18.15 -20.27
C LEU A 7 -11.11 19.09 -20.63
N GLU A 8 -11.14 19.73 -21.80
CA GLU A 8 -10.02 20.57 -22.23
C GLU A 8 -10.07 22.04 -21.72
N ASN A 9 -11.24 22.50 -21.28
CA ASN A 9 -11.42 23.92 -20.96
C ASN A 9 -11.15 24.31 -19.49
N ASN A 10 -11.03 23.35 -18.57
CA ASN A 10 -10.76 23.60 -17.14
C ASN A 10 -9.31 23.30 -16.71
N LEU A 11 -8.41 23.08 -17.66
CA LEU A 11 -7.02 22.71 -17.39
C LEU A 11 -5.98 23.86 -17.27
N PRO A 12 -6.25 25.16 -17.49
CA PRO A 12 -5.18 26.14 -17.54
C PRO A 12 -4.45 26.36 -16.21
N GLU A 13 -5.15 26.45 -15.10
CA GLU A 13 -4.52 26.75 -13.80
C GLU A 13 -3.69 25.59 -13.25
N ALA A 14 -4.17 24.36 -13.39
CA ALA A 14 -3.42 23.18 -12.96
C ALA A 14 -2.20 22.91 -13.86
N LYS A 15 -2.29 23.20 -15.19
CA LYS A 15 -1.17 23.06 -16.12
C LYS A 15 -0.04 24.04 -15.85
N GLU A 16 -0.33 25.27 -15.40
CA GLU A 16 0.70 26.26 -15.08
C GLU A 16 1.47 25.92 -13.80
N LEU A 17 0.80 25.27 -12.83
CA LEU A 17 1.40 24.88 -11.55
C LEU A 17 2.12 23.52 -11.60
N LEU A 18 1.67 22.61 -12.48
CA LEU A 18 2.20 21.25 -12.62
C LEU A 18 3.06 21.08 -13.88
N THR A 19 3.84 22.07 -14.28
CA THR A 19 4.81 21.93 -15.38
C THR A 19 5.91 20.94 -15.01
N GLU A 20 6.50 20.28 -16.02
CA GLU A 20 7.65 19.35 -15.82
C GLU A 20 8.80 20.03 -15.04
N GLU A 21 9.01 21.32 -15.25
CA GLU A 21 10.00 22.13 -14.57
C GLU A 21 9.68 22.34 -13.09
N ASN A 22 8.40 22.54 -12.75
CA ASN A 22 7.96 22.78 -11.38
C ASN A 22 7.92 21.50 -10.54
N LEU A 23 7.56 20.35 -11.13
CA LEU A 23 7.45 19.11 -10.38
C LEU A 23 8.80 18.41 -10.22
N LYS A 24 9.82 18.66 -11.05
CA LYS A 24 11.11 17.92 -11.05
C LYS A 24 10.93 16.42 -10.88
N LEU A 25 9.77 15.92 -11.32
CA LEU A 25 9.40 14.53 -11.17
C LEU A 25 9.84 13.78 -12.43
N GLU A 26 10.63 12.75 -12.28
CA GLU A 26 10.94 11.79 -13.35
C GLU A 26 9.71 10.91 -13.66
N LEU A 27 8.50 11.48 -13.63
CA LEU A 27 7.29 10.78 -14.01
C LEU A 27 7.20 10.68 -15.52
N SER A 28 6.72 9.57 -16.02
CA SER A 28 6.30 9.48 -17.41
C SER A 28 5.25 10.55 -17.70
N HIS A 29 5.21 11.08 -18.93
CA HIS A 29 4.22 12.10 -19.32
C HIS A 29 2.77 11.70 -19.00
N SER A 30 2.46 10.40 -18.99
CA SER A 30 1.18 9.87 -18.60
C SER A 30 0.89 10.02 -17.09
N GLY A 31 1.88 9.77 -16.25
CA GLY A 31 1.74 9.91 -14.78
C GLY A 31 1.52 11.36 -14.36
N LEU A 32 2.23 12.32 -14.99
CA LEU A 32 2.02 13.74 -14.73
C LEU A 32 0.61 14.20 -15.11
N ARG A 33 0.07 13.72 -16.24
CA ARG A 33 -1.29 14.04 -16.66
C ARG A 33 -2.33 13.47 -15.69
N GLU A 34 -2.14 12.25 -15.23
CA GLU A 34 -3.04 11.59 -14.28
C GLU A 34 -3.05 12.35 -12.95
N ILE A 35 -1.89 12.74 -12.42
CA ILE A 35 -1.79 13.55 -11.21
C ILE A 35 -2.40 14.93 -11.41
N ALA A 36 -2.10 15.61 -12.50
CA ALA A 36 -2.68 16.91 -12.80
C ALA A 36 -4.21 16.86 -12.86
N TRP A 37 -4.75 15.77 -13.42
CA TRP A 37 -6.20 15.56 -13.45
C TRP A 37 -6.77 15.30 -12.05
N ILE A 38 -6.11 14.48 -11.23
CA ILE A 38 -6.50 14.21 -9.84
C ILE A 38 -6.48 15.49 -9.01
N PHE A 39 -5.42 16.30 -9.15
CA PHE A 39 -5.27 17.55 -8.42
C PHE A 39 -6.15 18.69 -8.94
N ASN A 40 -6.82 18.52 -10.09
CA ASN A 40 -7.82 19.47 -10.55
C ASN A 40 -9.12 19.42 -9.72
N ASP A 41 -9.26 18.44 -8.82
CA ASP A 41 -10.27 18.48 -7.78
C ASP A 41 -9.90 19.57 -6.75
N LYS A 42 -10.74 20.63 -6.69
CA LYS A 42 -10.48 21.85 -5.90
C LYS A 42 -10.30 21.60 -4.41
N GLU A 43 -10.81 20.49 -3.88
CA GLU A 43 -10.70 20.17 -2.46
C GLU A 43 -9.32 19.64 -2.09
N ILE A 44 -8.62 19.01 -3.03
CA ILE A 44 -7.30 18.38 -2.83
C ILE A 44 -6.18 19.27 -3.35
N PHE A 45 -6.49 20.15 -4.34
CA PHE A 45 -5.55 21.03 -5.00
C PHE A 45 -5.29 22.30 -4.16
N THR A 46 -4.36 22.20 -3.22
CA THR A 46 -3.88 23.34 -2.43
C THR A 46 -2.41 23.59 -2.72
N GLU A 47 -1.97 24.86 -2.63
CA GLU A 47 -0.55 25.22 -2.78
C GLU A 47 0.34 24.43 -1.82
N GLU A 48 -0.13 24.21 -0.57
CA GLU A 48 0.56 23.42 0.43
C GLU A 48 0.78 21.97 -0.03
N ASN A 49 -0.25 21.32 -0.60
CA ASN A 49 -0.15 19.94 -1.07
C ASN A 49 0.79 19.81 -2.28
N ILE A 50 0.79 20.81 -3.18
CA ILE A 50 1.70 20.86 -4.33
C ILE A 50 3.14 21.01 -3.85
N GLN A 51 3.40 21.94 -2.95
CA GLN A 51 4.73 22.11 -2.36
C GLN A 51 5.21 20.86 -1.64
N ALA A 52 4.33 20.22 -0.86
CA ALA A 52 4.65 18.97 -0.17
C ALA A 52 4.99 17.84 -1.17
N LEU A 53 4.26 17.74 -2.28
CA LEU A 53 4.55 16.77 -3.34
C LEU A 53 5.93 17.05 -3.99
N GLN A 54 6.23 18.31 -4.32
CA GLN A 54 7.49 18.71 -4.95
C GLN A 54 8.71 18.49 -4.06
N LEU A 55 8.56 18.70 -2.76
CA LEU A 55 9.64 18.58 -1.78
C LEU A 55 9.76 17.16 -1.21
N HIS A 56 8.82 16.25 -1.57
CA HIS A 56 8.84 14.90 -1.02
C HIS A 56 10.09 14.13 -1.47
N PRO A 57 10.78 13.42 -0.55
CA PRO A 57 12.02 12.71 -0.87
C PRO A 57 11.83 11.54 -1.85
N LYS A 58 10.58 11.08 -2.04
CA LYS A 58 10.21 9.95 -2.90
C LYS A 58 9.01 10.30 -3.78
N PRO A 59 9.15 11.25 -4.70
CA PRO A 59 8.02 11.82 -5.43
C PRO A 59 7.33 10.79 -6.35
N MET A 60 8.06 9.85 -6.95
CA MET A 60 7.47 8.79 -7.78
C MET A 60 6.55 7.88 -6.97
N VAL A 61 7.05 7.34 -5.85
CA VAL A 61 6.28 6.45 -4.98
C VAL A 61 5.04 7.16 -4.43
N LEU A 62 5.20 8.44 -4.06
CA LEU A 62 4.09 9.28 -3.62
C LEU A 62 3.03 9.43 -4.70
N SER A 63 3.44 9.68 -5.93
CA SER A 63 2.53 9.83 -7.07
C SER A 63 1.78 8.53 -7.36
N GLU A 64 2.45 7.40 -7.37
CA GLU A 64 1.85 6.08 -7.53
C GLU A 64 0.82 5.81 -6.42
N THR A 65 1.15 6.15 -5.17
CA THR A 65 0.25 5.98 -4.03
C THR A 65 -0.98 6.87 -4.17
N ILE A 66 -0.84 8.13 -4.57
CA ILE A 66 -1.96 9.06 -4.80
C ILE A 66 -2.87 8.53 -5.91
N ILE A 67 -2.30 8.10 -7.03
CA ILE A 67 -3.05 7.52 -8.15
C ILE A 67 -3.82 6.27 -7.69
N LEU A 68 -3.20 5.42 -6.90
CA LEU A 68 -3.84 4.23 -6.35
C LEU A 68 -5.04 4.59 -5.45
N LEU A 69 -4.87 5.53 -4.50
CA LEU A 69 -5.95 6.02 -3.64
C LEU A 69 -7.10 6.61 -4.46
N HIS A 70 -6.78 7.36 -5.52
CA HIS A 70 -7.78 7.93 -6.41
C HIS A 70 -8.56 6.85 -7.17
N LYS A 71 -7.89 5.87 -7.77
CA LYS A 71 -8.51 4.77 -8.52
C LYS A 71 -9.51 3.97 -7.68
N ILE A 72 -9.25 3.86 -6.38
CA ILE A 72 -10.13 3.18 -5.43
C ILE A 72 -11.23 4.09 -4.87
N GLY A 73 -11.15 5.40 -5.14
CA GLY A 73 -12.14 6.36 -4.68
C GLY A 73 -12.03 6.74 -3.20
N ILE A 74 -10.86 6.52 -2.57
CA ILE A 74 -10.61 6.89 -1.16
C ILE A 74 -9.64 8.07 -1.02
N LEU A 75 -9.21 8.68 -2.12
CA LEU A 75 -8.37 9.88 -2.07
C LEU A 75 -9.19 11.05 -1.55
N ASN A 76 -8.77 11.57 -0.42
CA ASN A 76 -9.31 12.77 0.23
C ASN A 76 -8.19 13.52 0.94
N GLN A 77 -8.46 14.72 1.46
CA GLN A 77 -7.46 15.56 2.11
C GLN A 77 -6.78 14.87 3.30
N GLN A 78 -7.52 14.08 4.07
CA GLN A 78 -6.97 13.35 5.22
C GLN A 78 -6.01 12.24 4.78
N ASN A 79 -6.43 11.41 3.83
CA ASN A 79 -5.61 10.31 3.30
C ASN A 79 -4.36 10.85 2.59
N LEU A 80 -4.50 11.97 1.85
CA LEU A 80 -3.36 12.65 1.24
C LEU A 80 -2.35 13.10 2.30
N LYS A 81 -2.78 13.75 3.39
CA LYS A 81 -1.89 14.16 4.48
C LYS A 81 -1.15 12.98 5.11
N ILE A 82 -1.82 11.86 5.28
CA ILE A 82 -1.21 10.64 5.83
C ILE A 82 -0.05 10.18 4.92
N VAL A 83 -0.28 10.05 3.62
CA VAL A 83 0.77 9.56 2.70
C VAL A 83 1.88 10.58 2.51
N LEU A 84 1.59 11.88 2.48
CA LEU A 84 2.58 12.96 2.40
C LEU A 84 3.55 12.96 3.60
N SER A 85 3.08 12.61 4.79
CA SER A 85 3.87 12.62 6.02
C SER A 85 4.52 11.26 6.34
N HIS A 86 4.24 10.21 5.56
CA HIS A 86 4.63 8.86 5.94
C HIS A 86 6.11 8.57 5.62
N SER A 87 6.90 8.26 6.66
CA SER A 87 8.35 8.01 6.53
C SER A 87 8.70 6.73 5.75
N GLU A 88 7.86 5.71 5.81
CA GLU A 88 8.04 4.41 5.14
C GLU A 88 7.11 4.26 3.92
N LEU A 89 6.92 5.32 3.13
CA LEU A 89 5.97 5.36 2.02
C LEU A 89 6.14 4.23 0.99
N GLU A 90 7.37 3.77 0.73
CA GLU A 90 7.62 2.64 -0.17
C GLU A 90 6.97 1.35 0.34
N ILE A 91 7.05 1.10 1.65
CA ILE A 91 6.43 -0.08 2.26
C ILE A 91 4.92 0.05 2.21
N VAL A 92 4.41 1.25 2.49
CA VAL A 92 2.98 1.56 2.36
C VAL A 92 2.51 1.29 0.93
N ASN A 93 3.17 1.86 -0.09
CA ASN A 93 2.79 1.68 -1.48
C ASN A 93 2.75 0.19 -1.88
N LEU A 94 3.77 -0.58 -1.49
CA LEU A 94 3.81 -2.02 -1.75
C LEU A 94 2.65 -2.77 -1.08
N MET A 95 2.33 -2.46 0.19
CA MET A 95 1.20 -3.08 0.89
C MET A 95 -0.13 -2.74 0.22
N LEU A 96 -0.34 -1.48 -0.13
CA LEU A 96 -1.58 -1.03 -0.77
C LEU A 96 -1.78 -1.69 -2.14
N ASN A 97 -0.72 -1.83 -2.94
CA ASN A 97 -0.77 -2.58 -4.19
C ASN A 97 -1.12 -4.06 -3.96
N THR A 98 -0.50 -4.71 -2.96
CA THR A 98 -0.83 -6.09 -2.58
C THR A 98 -2.32 -6.24 -2.23
N LEU A 99 -2.88 -5.33 -1.41
CA LEU A 99 -4.31 -5.34 -1.06
C LEU A 99 -5.21 -5.08 -2.26
N GLN A 100 -4.78 -4.21 -3.19
CA GLN A 100 -5.49 -3.92 -4.43
C GLN A 100 -5.54 -5.13 -5.36
N GLU A 101 -4.43 -5.83 -5.54
CA GLU A 101 -4.33 -6.99 -6.43
C GLU A 101 -5.28 -8.13 -6.02
N VAL A 102 -5.52 -8.29 -4.71
CA VAL A 102 -6.47 -9.29 -4.19
C VAL A 102 -7.88 -8.73 -3.96
N GLY A 103 -8.13 -7.46 -4.27
CA GLY A 103 -9.46 -6.85 -4.24
C GLY A 103 -10.02 -6.52 -2.84
N ILE A 104 -9.15 -6.44 -1.81
CA ILE A 104 -9.56 -6.10 -0.44
C ILE A 104 -9.15 -4.69 -0.02
N PHE A 105 -8.62 -3.88 -0.94
CA PHE A 105 -8.22 -2.51 -0.66
C PHE A 105 -9.43 -1.56 -0.64
N ASN A 106 -9.67 -0.93 0.50
CA ASN A 106 -10.71 0.06 0.76
C ASN A 106 -10.27 1.02 1.87
N GLN A 107 -11.13 1.99 2.27
CA GLN A 107 -10.82 2.96 3.32
C GLN A 107 -10.46 2.28 4.64
N GLU A 108 -11.18 1.26 5.05
CA GLU A 108 -10.96 0.56 6.31
C GLU A 108 -9.61 -0.18 6.32
N SER A 109 -9.29 -0.92 5.26
CA SER A 109 -8.02 -1.63 5.12
C SER A 109 -6.83 -0.66 5.05
N PHE A 110 -7.01 0.52 4.41
CA PHE A 110 -6.03 1.60 4.39
C PHE A 110 -5.72 2.11 5.80
N GLU A 111 -6.74 2.50 6.56
CA GLU A 111 -6.57 3.01 7.91
C GLU A 111 -5.96 1.98 8.86
N LYS A 112 -6.45 0.75 8.82
CA LYS A 112 -5.93 -0.36 9.63
C LYS A 112 -4.46 -0.65 9.32
N ALA A 113 -4.09 -0.76 8.04
CA ALA A 113 -2.73 -1.03 7.63
C ALA A 113 -1.76 0.06 8.10
N LEU A 114 -2.14 1.34 7.95
CA LEU A 114 -1.28 2.47 8.32
C LEU A 114 -1.21 2.73 9.82
N SER A 115 -2.21 2.32 10.58
CA SER A 115 -2.18 2.41 12.05
C SER A 115 -1.24 1.38 12.68
N HIS A 116 -0.81 0.37 11.94
CA HIS A 116 0.04 -0.70 12.47
C HIS A 116 1.48 -0.23 12.67
N GLN A 117 2.03 -0.44 13.88
CA GLN A 117 3.36 0.06 14.25
C GLN A 117 4.52 -0.64 13.54
N LYS A 118 4.32 -1.87 13.04
CA LYS A 118 5.37 -2.72 12.45
C LYS A 118 5.06 -2.99 10.96
N LEU A 119 5.23 -1.98 10.11
CA LEU A 119 4.87 -2.07 8.68
C LEU A 119 5.68 -3.12 7.89
N LYS A 120 6.99 -3.25 8.17
CA LYS A 120 7.84 -4.23 7.47
C LYS A 120 7.39 -5.68 7.68
N PRO A 121 7.20 -6.16 8.93
CA PRO A 121 6.63 -7.47 9.17
C PRO A 121 5.21 -7.63 8.60
N LEU A 122 4.36 -6.60 8.70
CA LEU A 122 3.03 -6.62 8.11
C LEU A 122 3.11 -6.84 6.59
N LYS A 123 3.89 -6.05 5.89
CA LYS A 123 4.11 -6.19 4.44
C LYS A 123 4.58 -7.60 4.06
N LEU A 124 5.51 -8.18 4.83
CA LEU A 124 5.99 -9.52 4.58
C LEU A 124 4.90 -10.58 4.78
N SER A 125 4.08 -10.45 5.84
CA SER A 125 2.96 -11.35 6.07
C SER A 125 1.95 -11.30 4.92
N LEU A 126 1.59 -10.10 4.46
CA LEU A 126 0.67 -9.93 3.33
C LEU A 126 1.24 -10.54 2.05
N TYR A 127 2.52 -10.32 1.78
CA TYR A 127 3.21 -10.89 0.62
C TYR A 127 3.14 -12.43 0.61
N TYR A 128 3.48 -13.11 1.72
CA TYR A 128 3.45 -14.56 1.76
C TYR A 128 2.02 -15.12 1.70
N LEU A 129 1.05 -14.47 2.31
CA LEU A 129 -0.35 -14.85 2.17
C LEU A 129 -0.85 -14.67 0.73
N GLN A 130 -0.44 -13.62 0.04
CA GLN A 130 -0.76 -13.39 -1.38
C GLN A 130 -0.15 -14.48 -2.26
N GLU A 131 1.17 -14.75 -2.12
CA GLU A 131 1.87 -15.80 -2.88
C GLU A 131 1.24 -17.18 -2.70
N ALA A 132 0.69 -17.46 -1.51
CA ALA A 132 -0.04 -18.68 -1.24
C ALA A 132 -1.51 -18.67 -1.71
N GLY A 133 -2.00 -17.55 -2.26
CA GLY A 133 -3.41 -17.39 -2.62
C GLY A 133 -4.36 -17.33 -1.41
N MET A 134 -3.82 -17.01 -0.24
CA MET A 134 -4.53 -17.01 1.05
C MET A 134 -4.83 -15.61 1.59
N LEU A 135 -4.44 -14.54 0.88
CA LEU A 135 -4.71 -13.18 1.32
C LEU A 135 -6.17 -12.82 1.07
N THR A 136 -6.97 -12.99 2.10
CA THR A 136 -8.39 -12.63 2.17
C THR A 136 -8.59 -11.51 3.17
N GLN A 137 -9.77 -10.87 3.19
CA GLN A 137 -10.13 -9.88 4.20
C GLN A 137 -9.99 -10.45 5.63
N GLU A 138 -10.45 -11.67 5.86
CA GLU A 138 -10.39 -12.34 7.15
C GLU A 138 -8.94 -12.58 7.59
N ASN A 139 -8.09 -13.14 6.73
CA ASN A 139 -6.68 -13.40 7.04
C ASN A 139 -5.90 -12.11 7.24
N PHE A 140 -6.23 -11.05 6.49
CA PHE A 140 -5.67 -9.72 6.70
C PHE A 140 -6.01 -9.17 8.09
N GLU A 141 -7.26 -9.27 8.51
CA GLU A 141 -7.70 -8.82 9.84
C GLU A 141 -7.08 -9.63 10.97
N HIS A 142 -6.93 -10.93 10.80
CA HIS A 142 -6.21 -11.78 11.76
C HIS A 142 -4.77 -11.32 11.94
N VAL A 143 -4.04 -11.08 10.85
CA VAL A 143 -2.65 -10.58 10.93
C VAL A 143 -2.59 -9.22 11.62
N LEU A 144 -3.52 -8.31 11.35
CA LEU A 144 -3.57 -6.99 11.98
C LEU A 144 -3.91 -7.01 13.47
N SER A 145 -4.67 -8.02 13.91
CA SER A 145 -5.05 -8.16 15.33
C SER A 145 -3.89 -8.58 16.23
N GLU A 146 -2.80 -9.05 15.63
CA GLU A 146 -1.66 -9.57 16.38
C GLU A 146 -0.68 -8.45 16.78
N GLN A 147 -0.36 -8.40 18.08
CA GLN A 147 0.61 -7.42 18.61
C GLN A 147 2.05 -7.74 18.15
N GLU A 148 2.39 -9.03 18.08
CA GLU A 148 3.71 -9.52 17.69
C GLU A 148 3.70 -10.14 16.29
N ILE A 149 3.61 -9.29 15.26
CA ILE A 149 3.53 -9.73 13.85
C ILE A 149 4.85 -10.29 13.30
N THR A 150 6.01 -9.94 13.87
CA THR A 150 7.32 -10.39 13.36
C THR A 150 7.48 -11.91 13.39
N PRO A 151 7.14 -12.62 14.48
CA PRO A 151 7.15 -14.08 14.49
C PRO A 151 6.19 -14.69 13.45
N ILE A 152 5.03 -14.09 13.23
CA ILE A 152 4.06 -14.54 12.23
C ILE A 152 4.67 -14.43 10.82
N ALA A 153 5.22 -13.26 10.46
CA ALA A 153 5.86 -13.05 9.16
C ALA A 153 6.98 -14.06 8.89
N LEU A 154 7.79 -14.38 9.89
CA LEU A 154 8.84 -15.41 9.80
C LEU A 154 8.25 -16.79 9.60
N SER A 155 7.22 -17.17 10.35
CA SER A 155 6.56 -18.47 10.23
C SER A 155 5.92 -18.64 8.85
N LEU A 156 5.20 -17.63 8.36
CA LEU A 156 4.61 -17.64 7.01
C LEU A 156 5.69 -17.85 5.94
N ARG A 157 6.81 -17.14 6.06
CA ARG A 157 7.95 -17.31 5.17
C ARG A 157 8.44 -18.76 5.13
N TYR A 158 8.69 -19.37 6.29
CA TYR A 158 9.21 -20.73 6.35
C TYR A 158 8.20 -21.76 5.84
N PHE A 159 6.92 -21.60 6.16
CA PHE A 159 5.89 -22.48 5.62
C PHE A 159 5.78 -22.36 4.10
N GLN A 160 5.92 -21.14 3.56
CA GLN A 160 5.91 -20.91 2.11
C GLN A 160 7.15 -21.54 1.45
N GLU A 161 8.35 -21.31 1.98
CA GLU A 161 9.60 -21.89 1.48
C GLU A 161 9.57 -23.43 1.51
N ALA A 162 8.87 -24.02 2.50
CA ALA A 162 8.67 -25.47 2.62
C ALA A 162 7.51 -26.01 1.76
N GLY A 163 6.75 -25.16 1.06
CA GLY A 163 5.55 -25.57 0.35
C GLY A 163 4.41 -26.06 1.24
N MET A 164 4.41 -25.67 2.51
CA MET A 164 3.49 -26.11 3.56
C MET A 164 2.54 -25.00 4.02
N LEU A 165 2.52 -23.82 3.39
CA LEU A 165 1.62 -22.75 3.77
C LEU A 165 0.19 -23.08 3.34
N THR A 166 -0.61 -23.48 4.31
CA THR A 166 -2.03 -23.80 4.19
C THR A 166 -2.84 -23.00 5.21
N GLN A 167 -4.15 -22.92 5.02
CA GLN A 167 -5.04 -22.22 5.96
C GLN A 167 -4.93 -22.82 7.37
N GLU A 168 -4.85 -24.15 7.49
CA GLU A 168 -4.71 -24.84 8.78
C GLU A 168 -3.39 -24.46 9.49
N ASN A 169 -2.27 -24.45 8.75
CA ASN A 169 -0.97 -24.06 9.29
C ASN A 169 -0.92 -22.58 9.65
N PHE A 170 -1.57 -21.70 8.87
CA PHE A 170 -1.70 -20.28 9.20
C PHE A 170 -2.47 -20.07 10.51
N GLU A 171 -3.64 -20.69 10.65
CA GLU A 171 -4.41 -20.62 11.90
C GLU A 171 -3.63 -21.19 13.09
N HIS A 172 -2.83 -22.23 12.87
CA HIS A 172 -1.96 -22.79 13.90
C HIS A 172 -0.91 -21.75 14.34
N VAL A 173 -0.28 -21.04 13.41
CA VAL A 173 0.66 -19.94 13.70
C VAL A 173 0.00 -18.85 14.56
N LEU A 174 -1.23 -18.46 14.23
CA LEU A 174 -1.96 -17.44 14.98
C LEU A 174 -2.33 -17.86 16.41
N ARG A 175 -2.61 -19.14 16.64
CA ARG A 175 -2.99 -19.66 17.98
C ARG A 175 -1.81 -19.81 18.94
N HIS A 176 -0.58 -19.89 18.43
CA HIS A 176 0.59 -20.13 19.25
C HIS A 176 1.30 -18.83 19.62
N ARG A 177 1.50 -18.59 20.91
CA ARG A 177 2.21 -17.41 21.43
C ARG A 177 3.70 -17.38 21.06
N GLU A 178 4.27 -18.53 20.66
CA GLU A 178 5.67 -18.67 20.24
C GLU A 178 5.78 -19.36 18.87
N PRO A 179 5.29 -18.76 17.80
CA PRO A 179 5.34 -19.37 16.46
C PRO A 179 6.77 -19.65 15.97
N VAL A 180 7.77 -18.98 16.54
CA VAL A 180 9.20 -19.18 16.24
C VAL A 180 9.67 -20.60 16.59
N CYS A 181 9.15 -21.20 17.69
CA CYS A 181 9.51 -22.57 18.09
C CYS A 181 9.05 -23.60 17.07
N ILE A 182 7.89 -23.38 16.44
CA ILE A 182 7.36 -24.26 15.39
C ILE A 182 8.30 -24.25 14.18
N VAL A 183 8.76 -23.07 13.80
CA VAL A 183 9.67 -22.85 12.68
C VAL A 183 11.01 -23.56 12.86
N PHE A 184 11.62 -23.45 14.03
CA PHE A 184 12.89 -24.14 14.32
C PHE A 184 12.72 -25.66 14.32
N SER A 185 11.60 -26.18 14.83
CA SER A 185 11.31 -27.61 14.79
C SER A 185 11.15 -28.12 13.36
N LEU A 186 10.42 -27.41 12.50
CA LEU A 186 10.24 -27.76 11.09
C LEU A 186 11.55 -27.74 10.30
N ARG A 187 12.40 -26.73 10.52
CA ARG A 187 13.70 -26.66 9.89
C ARG A 187 14.60 -27.85 10.27
N TYR A 188 14.58 -28.24 11.53
CA TYR A 188 15.36 -29.39 11.99
C TYR A 188 14.91 -30.71 11.32
N PHE A 189 13.62 -30.88 11.04
CA PHE A 189 13.07 -32.05 10.35
C PHE A 189 13.31 -32.05 8.84
N GLN A 190 13.61 -30.91 8.22
CA GLN A 190 13.92 -30.84 6.80
C GLN A 190 15.42 -31.07 6.51
N GLU A 191 16.30 -30.80 7.47
CA GLU A 191 17.75 -30.98 7.35
C GLU A 191 18.24 -32.38 7.74
N THR A 192 17.33 -33.25 8.24
CA THR A 192 17.58 -34.65 8.59
C THR A 192 16.91 -35.60 7.60
#